data_859e54ff7efffeff31d61077c7bddf20
#
_entry.id   859e54ff7efffeff31d61077c7bddf20
#
_cell.length_a   1.000
_cell.length_b   1.000
_cell.length_c   1.000
_cell.angle_alpha   90.00
_cell.angle_beta   90.00
_cell.angle_gamma   90.00
#
_symmetry.space_group_name_H-M   'P 1'
#
loop_
_entity.id
_entity.type
_entity.pdbx_description
1 polymer ?
#
loop_
_entity_poly.entity_id
_entity_poly.type
_entity_poly.pdbx_seq_one_letter_code
_entity_poly.pdbx_strand_id
1 'polypeptide(L)'
;MAGNYSKVVSHNFGRHSHWQGRSGRAYDLASENIDHFCMGDAELYIIAKGAHVLWVGSTSELVNDPLSRSRFRLALDCADRVFRLLTPGADAERLSTIWDLEGAEPLPEAQAA
;
A
#
# COMPACT_ATOMS: atom_id res chain seq x y z
N MET A 1 13.61 23.41 17.29
CA MET A 1 14.31 22.42 16.48
C MET A 1 13.43 21.87 15.38
N ALA A 2 13.43 22.57 14.27
CA ALA A 2 12.59 22.16 13.14
C ALA A 2 12.96 20.77 12.61
N GLY A 3 14.25 20.47 12.61
CA GLY A 3 14.70 19.17 12.12
C GLY A 3 14.17 18.00 12.94
N ASN A 4 14.12 18.16 14.25
CA ASN A 4 13.62 17.10 15.10
C ASN A 4 12.12 16.88 14.90
N TYR A 5 11.40 17.98 14.75
CA TYR A 5 9.97 17.87 14.52
C TYR A 5 9.70 17.16 13.19
N SER A 6 10.43 17.52 12.16
CA SER A 6 10.28 16.87 10.86
C SER A 6 10.57 15.38 10.94
N LYS A 7 11.56 14.99 11.73
CA LYS A 7 11.88 13.59 11.90
C LYS A 7 10.74 12.81 12.55
N VAL A 8 10.10 13.40 13.53
CA VAL A 8 8.98 12.76 14.22
C VAL A 8 7.84 12.53 13.24
N VAL A 9 7.51 13.54 12.44
CA VAL A 9 6.45 13.41 11.45
C VAL A 9 6.83 12.38 10.39
N SER A 10 8.06 12.42 9.91
CA SER A 10 8.54 11.45 8.92
C SER A 10 8.58 10.04 9.49
N HIS A 11 8.83 9.92 10.77
CA HIS A 11 8.86 8.61 11.41
C HIS A 11 7.48 7.95 11.38
N ASN A 12 6.42 8.74 11.52
CA ASN A 12 5.06 8.22 11.47
C ASN A 12 4.61 7.87 10.05
N PHE A 13 5.12 8.60 9.07
CA PHE A 13 4.76 8.40 7.67
C PHE A 13 6.03 8.10 6.88
N GLY A 14 5.91 7.29 5.86
CA GLY A 14 7.06 6.89 5.08
C GLY A 14 7.84 5.75 5.71
N ARG A 15 7.36 5.19 6.80
CA ARG A 15 7.97 4.00 7.39
C ARG A 15 7.76 2.82 6.45
N HIS A 16 8.75 1.93 6.45
CA HIS A 16 8.65 0.72 5.65
C HIS A 16 7.97 -0.38 6.45
N SER A 17 7.14 -1.15 5.77
CA SER A 17 6.48 -2.29 6.35
C SER A 17 6.67 -3.46 5.40
N HIS A 18 6.93 -4.63 5.94
CA HIS A 18 7.17 -5.81 5.12
C HIS A 18 5.95 -6.70 5.16
N TRP A 19 5.45 -7.06 3.98
CA TRP A 19 4.27 -7.91 3.83
C TRP A 19 4.60 -9.06 2.92
N GLN A 20 3.92 -10.18 3.11
CA GLN A 20 4.11 -11.36 2.28
C GLN A 20 2.84 -11.61 1.48
N GLY A 21 2.97 -11.71 0.17
CA GLY A 21 1.85 -11.96 -0.73
C GLY A 21 1.39 -13.40 -0.70
N ARG A 22 0.33 -13.70 -1.45
CA ARG A 22 -0.20 -15.06 -1.55
C ARG A 22 0.85 -16.06 -2.03
N SER A 23 1.74 -15.62 -2.89
CA SER A 23 2.79 -16.47 -3.46
C SER A 23 3.92 -16.76 -2.49
N GLY A 24 3.96 -16.09 -1.36
CA GLY A 24 5.08 -16.15 -0.43
C GLY A 24 6.11 -15.07 -0.68
N ARG A 25 5.97 -14.28 -1.74
CA ARG A 25 6.90 -13.21 -2.06
C ARG A 25 6.78 -12.09 -1.04
N ALA A 26 7.91 -11.55 -0.59
CA ALA A 26 7.95 -10.44 0.34
C ALA A 26 7.92 -9.11 -0.41
N TYR A 27 7.21 -8.14 0.14
CA TYR A 27 7.09 -6.81 -0.43
C TYR A 27 7.46 -5.77 0.60
N ASP A 28 8.14 -4.73 0.14
CA ASP A 28 8.53 -3.61 0.98
C ASP A 28 7.59 -2.45 0.65
N LEU A 29 6.78 -2.07 1.62
CA LEU A 29 5.74 -1.07 1.45
C LEU A 29 6.05 0.16 2.28
N ALA A 30 5.87 1.34 1.69
CA ALA A 30 6.01 2.60 2.40
C ALA A 30 4.67 3.06 2.92
N SER A 31 4.60 3.41 4.19
CA SER A 31 3.38 3.96 4.77
C SER A 31 3.10 5.36 4.24
N GLU A 32 1.84 5.61 3.91
CA GLU A 32 1.35 6.92 3.49
C GLU A 32 0.34 7.43 4.50
N ASN A 33 0.16 8.75 4.53
CA ASN A 33 -0.84 9.36 5.39
C ASN A 33 -2.23 9.15 4.77
N ILE A 34 -3.08 8.40 5.44
CA ILE A 34 -4.41 8.07 4.89
C ILE A 34 -5.26 9.31 4.63
N ASP A 35 -5.04 10.37 5.40
CA ASP A 35 -5.86 11.59 5.25
C ASP A 35 -5.35 12.52 4.15
N HIS A 36 -4.11 12.37 3.73
CA HIS A 36 -3.47 13.34 2.84
C HIS A 36 -2.60 12.70 1.76
N PHE A 37 -2.86 11.47 1.37
CA PHE A 37 -2.03 10.87 0.35
C PHE A 37 -2.52 11.24 -1.05
N CYS A 38 -1.58 11.32 -1.98
CA CYS A 38 -1.86 11.52 -3.39
C CYS A 38 -1.31 10.34 -4.16
N MET A 39 -2.12 9.76 -5.03
CA MET A 39 -1.68 8.62 -5.81
C MET A 39 -0.91 9.10 -7.03
N GLY A 40 0.34 8.65 -7.14
CA GLY A 40 1.14 8.90 -8.32
C GLY A 40 0.77 7.93 -9.43
N ASP A 41 1.00 8.35 -10.67
CA ASP A 41 0.78 7.47 -11.82
C ASP A 41 1.79 6.33 -11.78
N ALA A 42 1.40 5.18 -12.26
CA ALA A 42 2.27 4.01 -12.37
C ALA A 42 2.72 3.40 -11.04
N GLU A 43 2.22 3.87 -9.93
CA GLU A 43 2.53 3.29 -8.63
C GLU A 43 1.36 2.46 -8.13
N LEU A 44 1.66 1.41 -7.37
CA LEU A 44 0.63 0.59 -6.74
C LEU A 44 0.43 1.03 -5.29
N TYR A 45 -0.82 1.09 -4.89
CA TYR A 45 -1.21 1.47 -3.54
C TYR A 45 -2.01 0.35 -2.90
N ILE A 46 -1.83 0.20 -1.61
CA ILE A 46 -2.50 -0.84 -0.82
C ILE A 46 -3.28 -0.15 0.28
N ILE A 47 -4.57 -0.39 0.31
CA ILE A 47 -5.46 0.13 1.35
C ILE A 47 -5.75 -1.03 2.29
N ALA A 48 -5.49 -0.83 3.57
CA ALA A 48 -5.59 -1.92 4.54
C ALA A 48 -6.26 -1.49 5.83
N LYS A 49 -6.79 -2.46 6.54
CA LYS A 49 -7.24 -2.29 7.91
C LYS A 49 -6.54 -3.33 8.77
N GLY A 50 -5.67 -2.84 9.67
CA GLY A 50 -4.85 -3.75 10.48
C GLY A 50 -4.01 -4.64 9.60
N ALA A 51 -4.21 -5.95 9.73
CA ALA A 51 -3.48 -6.95 8.97
C ALA A 51 -4.19 -7.37 7.67
N HIS A 52 -5.30 -6.73 7.34
CA HIS A 52 -6.12 -7.13 6.19
C HIS A 52 -6.02 -6.12 5.06
N VAL A 53 -5.69 -6.60 3.87
CA VAL A 53 -5.70 -5.79 2.67
C VAL A 53 -7.13 -5.68 2.17
N LEU A 54 -7.58 -4.45 1.94
CA LEU A 54 -8.93 -4.18 1.46
C LEU A 54 -8.97 -3.87 -0.03
N TRP A 55 -7.92 -3.25 -0.55
CA TRP A 55 -7.87 -2.87 -1.97
C TRP A 55 -6.42 -2.69 -2.39
N VAL A 56 -6.12 -3.11 -3.61
CA VAL A 56 -4.81 -2.89 -4.23
C VAL A 56 -5.03 -2.41 -5.65
N GLY A 57 -4.30 -1.39 -6.05
CA GLY A 57 -4.38 -0.91 -7.42
C GLY A 57 -3.60 0.36 -7.64
N SER A 58 -3.79 0.92 -8.82
CA SER A 58 -3.16 2.18 -9.23
C SER A 58 -4.24 3.14 -9.72
N THR A 59 -3.82 4.34 -10.11
CA THR A 59 -4.74 5.30 -10.72
C THR A 59 -5.39 4.73 -11.97
N SER A 60 -4.70 3.85 -12.68
CA SER A 60 -5.25 3.21 -13.87
C SER A 60 -6.50 2.41 -13.56
N GLU A 61 -6.49 1.65 -12.48
CA GLU A 61 -7.69 0.91 -12.07
C GLU A 61 -8.84 1.84 -11.71
N LEU A 62 -8.53 2.95 -11.06
CA LEU A 62 -9.57 3.91 -10.66
C LEU A 62 -10.19 4.61 -11.85
N VAL A 63 -9.42 4.88 -12.88
CA VAL A 63 -9.92 5.56 -14.08
C VAL A 63 -10.70 4.61 -14.98
N ASN A 64 -10.20 3.40 -15.16
CA ASN A 64 -10.70 2.48 -16.18
C ASN A 64 -11.68 1.44 -15.69
N ASP A 65 -11.79 1.24 -14.39
CA ASP A 65 -12.62 0.18 -13.82
C ASP A 65 -13.58 0.73 -12.77
N PRO A 66 -14.87 0.91 -13.14
CA PRO A 66 -15.86 1.44 -12.19
C PRO A 66 -16.02 0.57 -10.94
N LEU A 67 -15.88 -0.74 -11.07
CA LEU A 67 -15.98 -1.64 -9.92
C LEU A 67 -14.83 -1.42 -8.95
N SER A 68 -13.63 -1.30 -9.49
CA SER A 68 -12.45 -1.03 -8.67
C SER A 68 -12.60 0.31 -7.95
N ARG A 69 -13.14 1.30 -8.63
CA ARG A 69 -13.38 2.62 -8.04
C ARG A 69 -14.36 2.56 -6.86
N SER A 70 -15.42 1.78 -7.01
CA SER A 70 -16.38 1.60 -5.92
C SER A 70 -15.75 0.88 -4.74
N ARG A 71 -14.96 -0.14 -5.01
CA ARG A 71 -14.27 -0.88 -3.96
C ARG A 71 -13.24 -0.01 -3.24
N PHE A 72 -12.56 0.85 -3.98
CA PHE A 72 -11.60 1.78 -3.41
C PHE A 72 -12.27 2.71 -2.40
N ARG A 73 -13.44 3.25 -2.75
CA ARG A 73 -14.18 4.14 -1.85
C ARG A 73 -14.59 3.42 -0.56
N LEU A 74 -15.10 2.20 -0.71
CA LEU A 74 -15.49 1.42 0.46
C LEU A 74 -14.26 1.07 1.31
N ALA A 75 -13.16 0.76 0.67
CA ALA A 75 -11.92 0.46 1.39
C ALA A 75 -11.45 1.66 2.19
N LEU A 76 -11.49 2.85 1.62
CA LEU A 76 -11.08 4.05 2.33
C LEU A 76 -11.96 4.33 3.54
N ASP A 77 -13.26 4.04 3.45
CA ASP A 77 -14.17 4.24 4.56
C ASP A 77 -13.85 3.34 5.75
N CYS A 78 -13.27 2.18 5.50
CA CYS A 78 -12.98 1.19 6.53
C CYS A 78 -11.53 1.17 6.96
N ALA A 79 -10.64 1.75 6.17
CA ALA A 79 -9.19 1.56 6.33
C ALA A 79 -8.62 2.39 7.46
N ASP A 80 -7.50 1.90 7.98
CA ASP A 80 -6.67 2.67 8.90
C ASP A 80 -5.24 2.82 8.38
N ARG A 81 -4.92 2.21 7.25
CA ARG A 81 -3.56 2.25 6.67
C ARG A 81 -3.60 2.36 5.17
N VAL A 82 -2.64 3.11 4.64
CA VAL A 82 -2.38 3.17 3.21
C VAL A 82 -0.89 2.97 3.00
N PHE A 83 -0.55 2.14 2.03
CA PHE A 83 0.85 1.89 1.67
C PHE A 83 1.06 2.10 0.19
N ARG A 84 2.31 2.36 -0.16
CA ARG A 84 2.77 2.44 -1.55
C ARG A 84 3.86 1.40 -1.75
N LEU A 85 3.79 0.66 -2.85
CA LEU A 85 4.82 -0.32 -3.18
C LEU A 85 6.09 0.40 -3.62
N LEU A 86 7.21 0.09 -2.96
CA LEU A 86 8.47 0.78 -3.19
C LEU A 86 9.17 0.36 -4.47
N THR A 87 8.97 -0.89 -4.88
CA THR A 87 9.59 -1.40 -6.10
C THR A 87 8.52 -1.98 -7.00
N PRO A 88 7.81 -1.12 -7.72
CA PRO A 88 6.79 -1.61 -8.65
C PRO A 88 7.45 -2.42 -9.76
N GLY A 89 6.82 -3.51 -10.13
CA GLY A 89 7.29 -4.33 -11.23
C GLY A 89 6.95 -3.71 -12.57
N ALA A 90 7.34 -4.39 -13.64
CA ALA A 90 6.98 -3.98 -14.99
C ALA A 90 5.46 -4.02 -15.16
N ASP A 91 4.95 -3.23 -16.10
CA ASP A 91 3.50 -3.19 -16.38
C ASP A 91 2.92 -4.58 -16.65
N ALA A 92 3.68 -5.44 -17.31
CA ALA A 92 3.22 -6.78 -17.62
C ALA A 92 2.96 -7.62 -16.38
N GLU A 93 3.61 -7.28 -15.26
CA GLU A 93 3.44 -8.01 -14.00
C GLU A 93 2.46 -7.33 -13.06
N ARG A 94 1.94 -6.19 -13.44
CA ARG A 94 1.13 -5.38 -12.54
C ARG A 94 -0.10 -6.14 -12.02
N LEU A 95 -0.83 -6.81 -12.89
CA LEU A 95 -2.03 -7.53 -12.46
C LEU A 95 -1.69 -8.71 -11.56
N SER A 96 -0.58 -9.40 -11.84
CA SER A 96 -0.12 -10.48 -10.97
C SER A 96 0.25 -9.97 -9.60
N THR A 97 0.91 -8.82 -9.57
CA THR A 97 1.32 -8.20 -8.31
C THR A 97 0.10 -7.74 -7.50
N ILE A 98 -0.90 -7.17 -8.16
CA ILE A 98 -2.13 -6.78 -7.49
C ILE A 98 -2.78 -7.99 -6.86
N TRP A 99 -2.93 -9.08 -7.62
CA TRP A 99 -3.51 -10.31 -7.10
C TRP A 99 -2.76 -10.84 -5.90
N ASP A 100 -1.43 -10.82 -5.98
CA ASP A 100 -0.57 -11.31 -4.91
C ASP A 100 -0.73 -10.48 -3.63
N LEU A 101 -0.76 -9.17 -3.79
CA LEU A 101 -0.91 -8.26 -2.67
C LEU A 101 -2.30 -8.26 -2.05
N GLU A 102 -3.33 -8.60 -2.83
CA GLU A 102 -4.68 -8.65 -2.31
C GLU A 102 -4.84 -9.69 -1.19
N GLY A 103 -4.00 -10.70 -1.18
CA GLY A 103 -3.99 -11.69 -0.11
C GLY A 103 -2.79 -11.56 0.82
N ALA A 104 -2.12 -10.42 0.81
CA ALA A 104 -0.91 -10.26 1.59
C ALA A 104 -1.19 -10.13 3.08
N GLU A 105 -0.20 -10.51 3.87
CA GLU A 105 -0.23 -10.41 5.32
C GLU A 105 1.06 -9.75 5.79
N PRO A 106 1.00 -8.96 6.86
CA PRO A 106 2.21 -8.34 7.39
C PRO A 106 3.15 -9.40 7.96
N LEU A 107 4.43 -9.22 7.68
CA LEU A 107 5.45 -10.05 8.29
C LEU A 107 5.79 -9.49 9.67
N PRO A 108 6.04 -10.38 10.65
CA PRO A 108 6.50 -9.91 11.96
C PRO A 108 7.82 -9.16 11.83
N GLU A 109 7.98 -8.10 12.62
CA GLU A 109 9.20 -7.31 12.57
C GLU A 109 10.45 -8.13 12.86
N ALA A 110 10.33 -9.09 13.76
CA ALA A 110 11.46 -9.94 14.08
C ALA A 110 11.95 -10.74 12.88
N GLN A 111 11.03 -11.10 11.98
CA GLN A 111 11.39 -11.81 10.75
C GLN A 111 11.87 -10.85 9.66
N ALA A 112 11.36 -9.62 9.69
CA ALA A 112 11.77 -8.61 8.73
C ALA A 112 13.17 -8.08 9.02
N ALA A 113 13.56 -8.12 10.27
CA ALA A 113 14.89 -7.67 10.66
C ALA A 113 15.91 -8.73 10.31
#